data_fc0f874a490f4d01e1e52e49c6cfa480
#
_entry.id   fc0f874a490f4d01e1e52e49c6cfa480
#
_cell.length_a   1.000
_cell.length_b   1.000
_cell.length_c   1.000
_cell.angle_alpha   90.00
_cell.angle_beta   90.00
_cell.angle_gamma   90.00
#
_symmetry.space_group_name_H-M   'P 1'
#
loop_
_entity.id
_entity.type
_entity.pdbx_description
1 polymer ?
#
loop_
_entity_poly.entity_id
_entity_poly.type
_entity_poly.pdbx_seq_one_letter_code
_entity_poly.pdbx_strand_id
1 'polypeptide(L)'
;YAAAWICILPAFLGVLIFILIPVFCSFGLSFAKWDLLNPIQFVGLKNYFELFHDEIFYKILANTVVFALSTSVLGGIIPLILASILNNKIRGSEFYKAAYFLPFITPMVVVGIIWSWLFDPNIGFINNFLHIHINWLYDSKFAMPALIVVSVWKLIGYNMIIFLSSLAALSQSLFEAAKIDGANSYQIFKNVTIPLLSPSIFFVVIITAISSFQVFDLIYVMTSGGPKGATDVIVYSIYKYAFEYFDVGKSCALAYILFLIIFILALIQ
;
A
#
# COMPACT_ATOMS: atom_id res chain seq x y z
N TYR A 1 -31.57 22.47 14.05
CA TYR A 1 -30.74 21.34 14.56
C TYR A 1 -31.34 19.98 14.21
N ALA A 2 -32.67 19.75 14.37
CA ALA A 2 -33.30 18.45 14.07
C ALA A 2 -33.13 18.02 12.60
N ALA A 3 -33.29 18.93 11.64
CA ALA A 3 -33.09 18.63 10.22
C ALA A 3 -31.64 18.18 9.91
N ALA A 4 -30.62 18.79 10.55
CA ALA A 4 -29.23 18.38 10.39
C ALA A 4 -28.99 16.97 10.90
N TRP A 5 -29.55 16.61 12.05
CA TRP A 5 -29.46 15.23 12.58
C TRP A 5 -30.14 14.19 11.68
N ILE A 6 -31.30 14.50 11.10
CA ILE A 6 -32.00 13.60 10.17
C ILE A 6 -31.14 13.34 8.91
N CYS A 7 -30.42 14.35 8.40
CA CYS A 7 -29.54 14.17 7.24
C CYS A 7 -28.28 13.36 7.53
N ILE A 8 -27.73 13.46 8.75
CA ILE A 8 -26.50 12.77 9.14
C ILE A 8 -26.78 11.33 9.61
N LEU A 9 -27.96 11.09 10.19
CA LEU A 9 -28.32 9.84 10.84
C LEU A 9 -28.17 8.59 9.95
N PRO A 10 -28.57 8.56 8.66
CA PRO A 10 -28.39 7.38 7.82
C PRO A 10 -26.91 7.02 7.62
N ALA A 11 -26.05 8.02 7.37
CA ALA A 11 -24.62 7.82 7.21
C ALA A 11 -23.98 7.36 8.54
N PHE A 12 -24.35 7.98 9.66
CA PHE A 12 -23.88 7.62 10.99
C PHE A 12 -24.29 6.19 11.38
N LEU A 13 -25.53 5.78 11.13
CA LEU A 13 -25.98 4.41 11.36
C LEU A 13 -25.23 3.42 10.49
N GLY A 14 -24.96 3.74 9.23
CA GLY A 14 -24.14 2.91 8.36
C GLY A 14 -22.74 2.68 8.93
N VAL A 15 -22.06 3.73 9.33
CA VAL A 15 -20.73 3.65 9.98
C VAL A 15 -20.81 2.86 11.29
N LEU A 16 -21.80 3.14 12.13
CA LEU A 16 -21.97 2.47 13.42
C LEU A 16 -22.15 0.95 13.24
N ILE A 17 -23.09 0.54 12.38
CA ILE A 17 -23.48 -0.87 12.22
C ILE A 17 -22.42 -1.66 11.44
N PHE A 18 -21.89 -1.11 10.35
CA PHE A 18 -21.04 -1.87 9.43
C PHE A 18 -19.54 -1.67 9.67
N ILE A 19 -19.13 -0.67 10.45
CA ILE A 19 -17.73 -0.42 10.76
C ILE A 19 -17.48 -0.55 12.26
N LEU A 20 -18.11 0.28 13.10
CA LEU A 20 -17.77 0.35 14.51
C LEU A 20 -18.14 -0.92 15.28
N ILE A 21 -19.36 -1.47 15.10
CA ILE A 21 -19.77 -2.69 15.78
C ILE A 21 -18.85 -3.87 15.43
N PRO A 22 -18.55 -4.20 14.16
CA PRO A 22 -17.61 -5.26 13.82
C PRO A 22 -16.21 -5.03 14.38
N VAL A 23 -15.72 -3.79 14.41
CA VAL A 23 -14.43 -3.44 15.02
C VAL A 23 -14.44 -3.77 16.51
N PHE A 24 -15.43 -3.35 17.27
CA PHE A 24 -15.52 -3.69 18.71
C PHE A 24 -15.73 -5.19 18.95
N CYS A 25 -16.51 -5.86 18.12
CA CYS A 25 -16.68 -7.31 18.21
C CYS A 25 -15.36 -8.05 17.97
N SER A 26 -14.62 -7.68 16.92
CA SER A 26 -13.29 -8.28 16.63
C SER A 26 -12.28 -7.97 17.73
N PHE A 27 -12.38 -6.80 18.39
CA PHE A 27 -11.58 -6.52 19.59
C PHE A 27 -11.87 -7.52 20.72
N GLY A 28 -13.13 -7.74 21.04
CA GLY A 28 -13.51 -8.75 22.04
C GLY A 28 -13.02 -10.16 21.65
N LEU A 29 -13.15 -10.54 20.37
CA LEU A 29 -12.70 -11.83 19.85
C LEU A 29 -11.17 -11.99 19.89
N SER A 30 -10.40 -10.94 19.84
CA SER A 30 -8.93 -11.02 19.97
C SER A 30 -8.45 -11.60 21.32
N PHE A 31 -9.29 -11.52 22.36
CA PHE A 31 -9.06 -12.10 23.69
C PHE A 31 -9.73 -13.47 23.87
N ALA A 32 -10.31 -14.02 22.82
CA ALA A 32 -11.02 -15.28 22.84
C ALA A 32 -10.35 -16.32 21.91
N LYS A 33 -10.56 -17.59 22.20
CA LYS A 33 -10.32 -18.68 21.26
C LYS A 33 -11.65 -19.08 20.63
N TRP A 34 -11.72 -19.03 19.30
CA TRP A 34 -12.91 -19.40 18.55
C TRP A 34 -12.56 -19.92 17.16
N ASP A 35 -13.09 -21.08 16.83
CA ASP A 35 -12.89 -21.81 15.58
C ASP A 35 -14.17 -21.86 14.70
N LEU A 36 -15.14 -20.99 14.97
CA LEU A 36 -16.46 -20.90 14.33
C LEU A 36 -17.40 -22.09 14.63
N LEU A 37 -16.92 -23.18 15.15
CA LEU A 37 -17.68 -24.42 15.41
C LEU A 37 -17.99 -24.60 16.90
N ASN A 38 -17.01 -24.34 17.76
CA ASN A 38 -17.10 -24.49 19.19
C ASN A 38 -17.55 -23.19 19.88
N PRO A 39 -18.08 -23.28 21.11
CA PRO A 39 -18.37 -22.09 21.89
C PRO A 39 -17.15 -21.21 22.11
N ILE A 40 -17.35 -19.88 22.08
CA ILE A 40 -16.29 -18.89 22.32
C ILE A 40 -15.73 -19.08 23.73
N GLN A 41 -14.42 -19.23 23.85
CA GLN A 41 -13.72 -19.36 25.12
C GLN A 41 -12.83 -18.13 25.34
N PHE A 42 -13.06 -17.43 26.45
CA PHE A 42 -12.20 -16.32 26.82
C PHE A 42 -10.83 -16.82 27.29
N VAL A 43 -9.75 -16.38 26.63
CA VAL A 43 -8.35 -16.79 26.92
C VAL A 43 -7.45 -15.64 27.31
N GLY A 44 -8.00 -14.41 27.47
CA GLY A 44 -7.25 -13.23 27.81
C GLY A 44 -6.21 -12.89 26.75
N LEU A 45 -4.99 -12.56 27.15
CA LEU A 45 -3.89 -12.14 26.26
C LEU A 45 -3.16 -13.31 25.56
N LYS A 46 -3.63 -14.55 25.69
CA LYS A 46 -2.93 -15.74 25.20
C LYS A 46 -2.61 -15.65 23.69
N ASN A 47 -3.57 -15.19 22.86
CA ASN A 47 -3.36 -15.04 21.42
C ASN A 47 -2.19 -14.10 21.10
N TYR A 48 -2.07 -13.00 21.82
CA TYR A 48 -0.97 -12.04 21.66
C TYR A 48 0.37 -12.65 22.13
N PHE A 49 0.37 -13.37 23.26
CA PHE A 49 1.56 -14.05 23.74
C PHE A 49 2.06 -15.09 22.75
N GLU A 50 1.17 -15.90 22.19
CA GLU A 50 1.54 -16.90 21.20
C GLU A 50 2.10 -16.24 19.93
N LEU A 51 1.48 -15.17 19.42
CA LEU A 51 1.99 -14.43 18.27
C LEU A 51 3.39 -13.85 18.52
N PHE A 52 3.64 -13.23 19.68
CA PHE A 52 4.94 -12.64 19.98
C PHE A 52 6.05 -13.67 20.27
N HIS A 53 5.72 -14.93 20.51
CA HIS A 53 6.70 -16.01 20.64
C HIS A 53 6.88 -16.85 19.38
N ASP A 54 6.15 -16.52 18.30
CA ASP A 54 6.25 -17.22 17.02
C ASP A 54 7.26 -16.52 16.10
N GLU A 55 8.32 -17.23 15.69
CA GLU A 55 9.32 -16.73 14.74
C GLU A 55 8.68 -16.34 13.39
N ILE A 56 7.60 -17.02 12.99
CA ILE A 56 6.87 -16.74 11.75
C ILE A 56 6.25 -15.35 11.79
N PHE A 57 5.75 -14.92 12.96
CA PHE A 57 5.20 -13.58 13.14
C PHE A 57 6.22 -12.47 12.81
N TYR A 58 7.45 -12.60 13.29
CA TYR A 58 8.49 -11.60 13.01
C TYR A 58 8.88 -11.56 11.53
N LYS A 59 8.86 -12.71 10.86
CA LYS A 59 9.06 -12.76 9.41
C LYS A 59 7.96 -12.06 8.64
N ILE A 60 6.70 -12.31 9.00
CA ILE A 60 5.52 -11.65 8.43
C ILE A 60 5.60 -10.13 8.64
N LEU A 61 5.95 -9.72 9.86
CA LEU A 61 6.11 -8.30 10.20
C LEU A 61 7.23 -7.66 9.37
N ALA A 62 8.39 -8.30 9.27
CA ALA A 62 9.51 -7.83 8.47
C ALA A 62 9.13 -7.69 6.99
N ASN A 63 8.48 -8.70 6.42
CA ASN A 63 7.99 -8.67 5.04
C ASN A 63 7.02 -7.51 4.81
N THR A 64 6.08 -7.30 5.74
CA THR A 64 5.10 -6.20 5.66
C THR A 64 5.80 -4.84 5.70
N VAL A 65 6.76 -4.66 6.61
CA VAL A 65 7.55 -3.41 6.71
C VAL A 65 8.39 -3.19 5.46
N VAL A 66 9.09 -4.21 4.96
CA VAL A 66 9.90 -4.11 3.73
C VAL A 66 9.02 -3.73 2.54
N PHE A 67 7.88 -4.41 2.37
CA PHE A 67 6.93 -4.08 1.30
C PHE A 67 6.41 -2.65 1.42
N ALA A 68 5.92 -2.26 2.60
CA ALA A 68 5.32 -0.95 2.84
C ALA A 68 6.34 0.18 2.67
N LEU A 69 7.52 0.07 3.24
CA LEU A 69 8.56 1.09 3.11
C LEU A 69 9.07 1.21 1.67
N SER A 70 9.37 0.09 1.01
CA SER A 70 9.85 0.11 -0.37
C SER A 70 8.81 0.70 -1.32
N THR A 71 7.55 0.28 -1.20
CA THR A 71 6.46 0.80 -2.03
C THR A 71 6.22 2.28 -1.76
N SER A 72 6.30 2.74 -0.51
CA SER A 72 6.08 4.15 -0.15
C SER A 72 7.20 5.04 -0.66
N VAL A 73 8.45 4.64 -0.49
CA VAL A 73 9.61 5.41 -0.95
C VAL A 73 9.64 5.50 -2.47
N LEU A 74 9.53 4.36 -3.16
CA LEU A 74 9.55 4.33 -4.64
C LEU A 74 8.28 4.96 -5.22
N GLY A 75 7.11 4.69 -4.62
CA GLY A 75 5.82 5.28 -4.98
C GLY A 75 5.71 6.77 -4.67
N GLY A 76 6.61 7.34 -3.87
CA GLY A 76 6.79 8.79 -3.70
C GLY A 76 7.77 9.39 -4.70
N ILE A 77 8.96 8.81 -4.79
CA ILE A 77 10.08 9.37 -5.60
C ILE A 77 9.78 9.33 -7.10
N ILE A 78 9.36 8.17 -7.62
CA ILE A 78 9.16 8.01 -9.08
C ILE A 78 8.05 8.93 -9.59
N PRO A 79 6.85 9.00 -8.97
CA PRO A 79 5.81 9.92 -9.40
C PRO A 79 6.19 11.40 -9.26
N LEU A 80 6.96 11.77 -8.23
CA LEU A 80 7.44 13.14 -8.04
C LEU A 80 8.35 13.58 -9.21
N ILE A 81 9.27 12.71 -9.62
CA ILE A 81 10.15 12.97 -10.77
C ILE A 81 9.31 13.10 -12.05
N LEU A 82 8.39 12.16 -12.29
CA LEU A 82 7.52 12.19 -13.47
C LEU A 82 6.62 13.42 -13.50
N ALA A 83 6.03 13.80 -12.36
CA ALA A 83 5.23 15.01 -12.25
C ALA A 83 6.05 16.26 -12.56
N SER A 84 7.28 16.35 -12.06
CA SER A 84 8.17 17.48 -12.31
C SER A 84 8.57 17.60 -13.80
N ILE A 85 8.73 16.47 -14.50
CA ILE A 85 8.99 16.44 -15.93
C ILE A 85 7.73 16.86 -16.70
N LEU A 86 6.56 16.29 -16.38
CA LEU A 86 5.30 16.54 -17.09
C LEU A 86 4.69 17.91 -16.78
N ASN A 87 5.11 18.57 -15.71
CA ASN A 87 4.68 19.95 -15.39
C ASN A 87 5.22 20.96 -16.41
N ASN A 88 6.32 20.67 -17.08
CA ASN A 88 6.75 21.44 -18.23
C ASN A 88 5.76 21.19 -19.39
N LYS A 89 5.44 22.23 -20.19
CA LYS A 89 4.50 22.15 -21.31
C LYS A 89 4.99 21.21 -22.41
N ILE A 90 4.98 19.89 -22.15
CA ILE A 90 5.38 18.86 -23.09
C ILE A 90 4.20 18.57 -24.03
N ARG A 91 4.49 18.48 -25.33
CA ARG A 91 3.50 18.05 -26.32
C ARG A 91 2.93 16.68 -25.97
N GLY A 92 1.61 16.55 -25.87
CA GLY A 92 0.95 15.29 -25.52
C GLY A 92 0.93 14.96 -24.02
N SER A 93 1.19 15.92 -23.12
CA SER A 93 1.19 15.68 -21.66
C SER A 93 -0.08 15.01 -21.15
N GLU A 94 -1.24 15.35 -21.72
CA GLU A 94 -2.53 14.74 -21.34
C GLU A 94 -2.59 13.24 -21.67
N PHE A 95 -2.01 12.83 -22.81
CA PHE A 95 -1.90 11.42 -23.15
C PHE A 95 -1.02 10.64 -22.14
N TYR A 96 0.13 11.20 -21.77
CA TYR A 96 1.00 10.58 -20.76
C TYR A 96 0.33 10.50 -19.41
N LYS A 97 -0.36 11.56 -18.98
CA LYS A 97 -1.12 11.54 -17.71
C LYS A 97 -2.17 10.43 -17.71
N ALA A 98 -2.94 10.31 -18.81
CA ALA A 98 -3.94 9.26 -18.96
C ALA A 98 -3.30 7.86 -18.96
N ALA A 99 -2.20 7.65 -19.71
CA ALA A 99 -1.50 6.38 -19.80
C ALA A 99 -0.94 5.91 -18.44
N TYR A 100 -0.36 6.82 -17.64
CA TYR A 100 0.11 6.51 -16.30
C TYR A 100 -1.02 6.30 -15.28
N PHE A 101 -2.19 6.92 -15.50
CA PHE A 101 -3.32 6.78 -14.59
C PHE A 101 -4.13 5.50 -14.84
N LEU A 102 -4.12 4.96 -16.05
CA LEU A 102 -4.88 3.76 -16.44
C LEU A 102 -4.62 2.54 -15.52
N PRO A 103 -3.38 2.22 -15.12
CA PRO A 103 -3.11 1.13 -14.18
C PRO A 103 -3.81 1.30 -12.83
N PHE A 104 -3.93 2.53 -12.34
CA PHE A 104 -4.53 2.80 -11.03
C PHE A 104 -6.02 2.43 -10.98
N ILE A 105 -6.79 2.69 -12.04
CA ILE A 105 -8.22 2.37 -12.10
C ILE A 105 -8.49 0.88 -12.37
N THR A 106 -7.49 0.13 -12.82
CA THR A 106 -7.64 -1.31 -13.09
C THR A 106 -7.74 -2.08 -11.77
N PRO A 107 -8.70 -3.03 -11.60
CA PRO A 107 -8.78 -3.86 -10.41
C PRO A 107 -7.47 -4.60 -10.12
N MET A 108 -7.06 -4.66 -8.83
CA MET A 108 -5.76 -5.24 -8.44
C MET A 108 -5.61 -6.71 -8.81
N VAL A 109 -6.69 -7.47 -8.72
CA VAL A 109 -6.71 -8.89 -9.12
C VAL A 109 -6.34 -9.05 -10.59
N VAL A 110 -6.91 -8.23 -11.48
CA VAL A 110 -6.60 -8.26 -12.93
C VAL A 110 -5.14 -7.90 -13.17
N VAL A 111 -4.66 -6.86 -12.50
CA VAL A 111 -3.24 -6.46 -12.55
C VAL A 111 -2.35 -7.62 -12.10
N GLY A 112 -2.68 -8.26 -10.99
CA GLY A 112 -1.91 -9.41 -10.49
C GLY A 112 -1.84 -10.57 -11.49
N ILE A 113 -2.97 -10.94 -12.13
CA ILE A 113 -3.00 -12.00 -13.14
C ILE A 113 -2.12 -11.63 -14.35
N ILE A 114 -2.25 -10.41 -14.89
CA ILE A 114 -1.46 -9.96 -16.03
C ILE A 114 0.04 -9.99 -15.71
N TRP A 115 0.42 -9.46 -14.55
CA TRP A 115 1.82 -9.45 -14.15
C TRP A 115 2.37 -10.85 -13.83
N SER A 116 1.53 -11.78 -13.34
CA SER A 116 1.93 -13.17 -13.16
C SER A 116 2.31 -13.82 -14.50
N TRP A 117 1.58 -13.52 -15.58
CA TRP A 117 1.96 -13.97 -16.92
C TRP A 117 3.23 -13.28 -17.44
N LEU A 118 3.40 -11.98 -17.18
CA LEU A 118 4.60 -11.26 -17.59
C LEU A 118 5.86 -11.79 -16.90
N PHE A 119 5.72 -12.23 -15.63
CA PHE A 119 6.78 -12.82 -14.82
C PHE A 119 6.93 -14.33 -14.96
N ASP A 120 6.15 -15.00 -15.82
CA ASP A 120 6.28 -16.44 -16.00
C ASP A 120 7.70 -16.80 -16.45
N PRO A 121 8.34 -17.81 -15.80
CA PRO A 121 9.73 -18.13 -16.10
C PRO A 121 9.96 -18.67 -17.52
N ASN A 122 8.96 -19.30 -18.15
CA ASN A 122 9.10 -19.98 -19.44
C ASN A 122 8.59 -19.14 -20.61
N ILE A 123 7.40 -18.56 -20.46
CA ILE A 123 6.70 -17.85 -21.55
C ILE A 123 6.59 -16.34 -21.26
N GLY A 124 7.01 -15.88 -20.08
CA GLY A 124 6.84 -14.49 -19.65
C GLY A 124 7.61 -13.50 -20.52
N PHE A 125 6.95 -12.40 -20.85
CA PHE A 125 7.51 -11.34 -21.69
C PHE A 125 8.82 -10.78 -21.12
N ILE A 126 8.92 -10.61 -19.80
CA ILE A 126 10.08 -9.97 -19.15
C ILE A 126 11.34 -10.81 -19.34
N ASN A 127 11.28 -12.12 -19.08
CA ASN A 127 12.42 -13.01 -19.26
C ASN A 127 12.84 -13.10 -20.73
N ASN A 128 11.88 -13.20 -21.64
CA ASN A 128 12.16 -13.28 -23.07
C ASN A 128 12.75 -11.98 -23.62
N PHE A 129 12.21 -10.81 -23.22
CA PHE A 129 12.70 -9.52 -23.69
C PHE A 129 14.09 -9.17 -23.15
N LEU A 130 14.38 -9.51 -21.90
CA LEU A 130 15.69 -9.24 -21.27
C LEU A 130 16.72 -10.35 -21.50
N HIS A 131 16.34 -11.45 -22.18
CA HIS A 131 17.18 -12.64 -22.38
C HIS A 131 17.76 -13.21 -21.07
N ILE A 132 16.93 -13.25 -20.01
CA ILE A 132 17.28 -13.77 -18.68
C ILE A 132 16.37 -14.94 -18.29
N HIS A 133 16.80 -15.75 -17.33
CA HIS A 133 16.03 -16.86 -16.78
C HIS A 133 15.88 -16.69 -15.27
N ILE A 134 14.96 -15.84 -14.84
CA ILE A 134 14.67 -15.58 -13.43
C ILE A 134 13.29 -16.15 -13.10
N ASN A 135 13.20 -16.88 -12.00
CA ASN A 135 11.95 -17.37 -11.44
C ASN A 135 11.35 -16.30 -10.50
N TRP A 136 10.84 -15.20 -11.08
CA TRP A 136 10.42 -14.00 -10.36
C TRP A 136 9.51 -14.28 -9.17
N LEU A 137 8.50 -15.11 -9.33
CA LEU A 137 7.51 -15.38 -8.28
C LEU A 137 7.81 -16.65 -7.47
N TYR A 138 8.72 -17.51 -7.95
CA TYR A 138 9.02 -18.80 -7.34
C TYR A 138 10.36 -18.86 -6.61
N ASP A 139 11.16 -17.78 -6.68
CA ASP A 139 12.38 -17.62 -5.91
C ASP A 139 12.17 -16.60 -4.77
N SER A 140 12.51 -16.99 -3.55
CA SER A 140 12.36 -16.16 -2.34
C SER A 140 13.10 -14.82 -2.40
N LYS A 141 14.14 -14.71 -3.24
CA LYS A 141 14.90 -13.46 -3.41
C LYS A 141 14.18 -12.46 -4.31
N PHE A 142 13.44 -12.94 -5.30
CA PHE A 142 12.84 -12.10 -6.34
C PHE A 142 11.35 -11.85 -6.14
N ALA A 143 10.64 -12.72 -5.38
CA ALA A 143 9.20 -12.63 -5.22
C ALA A 143 8.75 -11.30 -4.58
N MET A 144 9.36 -10.89 -3.47
CA MET A 144 9.02 -9.62 -2.82
C MET A 144 9.36 -8.39 -3.70
N PRO A 145 10.55 -8.27 -4.31
CA PRO A 145 10.84 -7.24 -5.29
C PRO A 145 9.87 -7.18 -6.47
N ALA A 146 9.45 -8.32 -7.02
CA ALA A 146 8.48 -8.37 -8.10
C ALA A 146 7.13 -7.75 -7.69
N LEU A 147 6.62 -8.10 -6.52
CA LEU A 147 5.39 -7.52 -5.97
C LEU A 147 5.51 -6.01 -5.72
N ILE A 148 6.65 -5.54 -5.22
CA ILE A 148 6.92 -4.11 -5.01
C ILE A 148 6.88 -3.36 -6.34
N VAL A 149 7.52 -3.90 -7.40
CA VAL A 149 7.51 -3.30 -8.75
C VAL A 149 6.08 -3.15 -9.27
N VAL A 150 5.25 -4.18 -9.14
CA VAL A 150 3.85 -4.13 -9.59
C VAL A 150 3.05 -3.09 -8.80
N SER A 151 3.21 -3.05 -7.48
CA SER A 151 2.53 -2.08 -6.61
C SER A 151 2.94 -0.65 -6.94
N VAL A 152 4.23 -0.39 -7.09
CA VAL A 152 4.75 0.94 -7.46
C VAL A 152 4.22 1.36 -8.83
N TRP A 153 4.31 0.48 -9.84
CA TRP A 153 3.80 0.74 -11.18
C TRP A 153 2.32 1.15 -11.17
N LYS A 154 1.50 0.46 -10.40
CA LYS A 154 0.07 0.77 -10.25
C LYS A 154 -0.17 2.14 -9.61
N LEU A 155 0.63 2.52 -8.63
CA LEU A 155 0.47 3.76 -7.86
C LEU A 155 1.04 5.01 -8.55
N ILE A 156 1.93 4.85 -9.55
CA ILE A 156 2.60 5.96 -10.22
C ILE A 156 1.61 7.03 -10.67
N GLY A 157 0.54 6.65 -11.36
CA GLY A 157 -0.39 7.61 -11.94
C GLY A 157 -1.15 8.42 -10.91
N TYR A 158 -1.65 7.78 -9.88
CA TYR A 158 -2.38 8.44 -8.79
C TYR A 158 -1.50 9.44 -8.05
N ASN A 159 -0.34 9.00 -7.59
CA ASN A 159 0.60 9.85 -6.85
C ASN A 159 1.14 10.99 -7.73
N MET A 160 1.38 10.73 -9.01
CA MET A 160 1.80 11.74 -9.99
C MET A 160 0.75 12.84 -10.16
N ILE A 161 -0.55 12.53 -10.20
CA ILE A 161 -1.61 13.52 -10.29
C ILE A 161 -1.65 14.40 -9.04
N ILE A 162 -1.46 13.83 -7.85
CA ILE A 162 -1.37 14.61 -6.62
C ILE A 162 -0.21 15.61 -6.71
N PHE A 163 0.97 15.17 -7.14
CA PHE A 163 2.12 16.05 -7.29
C PHE A 163 1.91 17.11 -8.38
N LEU A 164 1.30 16.76 -9.51
CA LEU A 164 0.96 17.73 -10.58
C LEU A 164 0.01 18.80 -10.08
N SER A 165 -1.02 18.44 -9.33
CA SER A 165 -1.96 19.38 -8.72
C SER A 165 -1.26 20.31 -7.73
N SER A 166 -0.36 19.77 -6.94
CA SER A 166 0.44 20.55 -5.98
C SER A 166 1.42 21.49 -6.70
N LEU A 167 2.08 21.03 -7.77
CA LEU A 167 2.97 21.86 -8.60
C LEU A 167 2.22 23.01 -9.29
N ALA A 168 1.00 22.74 -9.76
CA ALA A 168 0.14 23.75 -10.40
C ALA A 168 -0.31 24.87 -9.43
N ALA A 169 -0.33 24.58 -8.12
CA ALA A 169 -0.66 25.56 -7.09
C ALA A 169 0.53 26.49 -6.71
N LEU A 170 1.76 26.16 -7.11
CA LEU A 170 2.94 26.96 -6.82
C LEU A 170 3.01 28.19 -7.77
N SER A 171 3.48 29.32 -7.23
CA SER A 171 3.68 30.53 -8.02
C SER A 171 4.80 30.34 -9.06
N GLN A 172 4.49 30.60 -10.32
CA GLN A 172 5.45 30.52 -11.42
C GLN A 172 6.62 31.49 -11.24
N SER A 173 6.40 32.62 -10.56
CA SER A 173 7.44 33.62 -10.28
C SER A 173 8.62 33.07 -9.49
N LEU A 174 8.40 32.06 -8.63
CA LEU A 174 9.49 31.41 -7.89
C LEU A 174 10.45 30.66 -8.82
N PHE A 175 9.92 29.99 -9.82
CA PHE A 175 10.71 29.27 -10.81
C PHE A 175 11.43 30.22 -11.79
N GLU A 176 10.79 31.34 -12.13
CA GLU A 176 11.38 32.37 -12.98
C GLU A 176 12.54 33.09 -12.26
N ALA A 177 12.34 33.45 -10.98
CA ALA A 177 13.41 34.05 -10.17
C ALA A 177 14.63 33.13 -10.06
N ALA A 178 14.42 31.83 -9.75
CA ALA A 178 15.51 30.86 -9.69
C ALA A 178 16.28 30.72 -11.04
N LYS A 179 15.57 30.85 -12.19
CA LYS A 179 16.22 30.86 -13.51
C LYS A 179 17.02 32.11 -13.76
N ILE A 180 16.54 33.27 -13.31
CA ILE A 180 17.24 34.56 -13.40
C ILE A 180 18.53 34.49 -12.56
N ASP A 181 18.49 33.85 -11.40
CA ASP A 181 19.66 33.61 -10.54
C ASP A 181 20.62 32.56 -11.12
N GLY A 182 20.36 32.03 -12.32
CA GLY A 182 21.25 31.09 -13.01
C GLY A 182 21.13 29.64 -12.55
N ALA A 183 20.07 29.28 -11.78
CA ALA A 183 19.89 27.91 -11.34
C ALA A 183 19.54 26.97 -12.51
N ASN A 184 20.25 25.84 -12.60
CA ASN A 184 19.91 24.77 -13.54
C ASN A 184 18.70 23.94 -13.06
N SER A 185 18.15 23.10 -13.96
CA SER A 185 16.95 22.31 -13.67
C SER A 185 17.06 21.41 -12.42
N TYR A 186 18.23 20.84 -12.16
CA TYR A 186 18.47 20.03 -10.97
C TYR A 186 18.48 20.89 -9.69
N GLN A 187 19.09 22.07 -9.73
CA GLN A 187 19.10 23.01 -8.61
C GLN A 187 17.68 23.51 -8.31
N ILE A 188 16.90 23.84 -9.33
CA ILE A 188 15.48 24.21 -9.19
C ILE A 188 14.70 23.06 -8.56
N PHE A 189 14.88 21.84 -9.05
CA PHE A 189 14.19 20.67 -8.49
C PHE A 189 14.54 20.45 -7.02
N LYS A 190 15.83 20.45 -6.68
CA LYS A 190 16.31 20.17 -5.33
C LYS A 190 16.00 21.29 -4.33
N ASN A 191 16.22 22.55 -4.74
CA ASN A 191 16.21 23.69 -3.81
C ASN A 191 14.91 24.48 -3.80
N VAL A 192 14.06 24.32 -4.85
CA VAL A 192 12.77 25.00 -4.95
C VAL A 192 11.61 24.00 -4.92
N THR A 193 11.62 23.02 -5.85
CA THR A 193 10.50 22.11 -6.02
C THR A 193 10.31 21.20 -4.80
N ILE A 194 11.33 20.46 -4.36
CA ILE A 194 11.24 19.54 -3.24
C ILE A 194 10.83 20.25 -1.94
N PRO A 195 11.45 21.37 -1.53
CA PRO A 195 11.06 22.07 -0.31
C PRO A 195 9.62 22.60 -0.35
N LEU A 196 9.19 23.16 -1.48
CA LEU A 196 7.82 23.68 -1.60
C LEU A 196 6.75 22.57 -1.67
N LEU A 197 7.10 21.40 -2.20
CA LEU A 197 6.23 20.22 -2.23
C LEU A 197 6.34 19.35 -0.98
N SER A 198 7.15 19.70 0.01
CA SER A 198 7.34 18.86 1.20
C SER A 198 6.04 18.41 1.87
N PRO A 199 4.97 19.24 2.01
CA PRO A 199 3.70 18.78 2.56
C PRO A 199 3.03 17.72 1.68
N SER A 200 3.08 17.88 0.36
CA SER A 200 2.50 16.93 -0.58
C SER A 200 3.31 15.64 -0.65
N ILE A 201 4.63 15.72 -0.57
CA ILE A 201 5.52 14.55 -0.48
C ILE A 201 5.21 13.76 0.77
N PHE A 202 5.11 14.42 1.91
CA PHE A 202 4.75 13.81 3.17
C PHE A 202 3.38 13.12 3.11
N PHE A 203 2.36 13.81 2.59
CA PHE A 203 1.03 13.24 2.39
C PHE A 203 1.05 11.99 1.50
N VAL A 204 1.71 12.04 0.34
CA VAL A 204 1.79 10.92 -0.59
C VAL A 204 2.52 9.72 0.03
N VAL A 205 3.63 9.96 0.71
CA VAL A 205 4.40 8.88 1.37
C VAL A 205 3.56 8.19 2.44
N ILE A 206 2.86 8.96 3.27
CA ILE A 206 2.05 8.37 4.36
C ILE A 206 0.84 7.63 3.82
N ILE A 207 0.06 8.21 2.90
CA ILE A 207 -1.12 7.51 2.36
C ILE A 207 -0.71 6.23 1.61
N THR A 208 0.43 6.28 0.91
CA THR A 208 0.99 5.10 0.25
C THR A 208 1.47 4.07 1.28
N ALA A 209 2.10 4.50 2.38
CA ALA A 209 2.49 3.59 3.46
C ALA A 209 1.29 2.89 4.08
N ILE A 210 0.27 3.64 4.50
CA ILE A 210 -0.95 3.08 5.08
C ILE A 210 -1.59 2.05 4.13
N SER A 211 -1.74 2.40 2.85
CA SER A 211 -2.29 1.48 1.85
C SER A 211 -1.42 0.24 1.64
N SER A 212 -0.10 0.39 1.69
CA SER A 212 0.84 -0.72 1.51
C SER A 212 0.88 -1.66 2.72
N PHE A 213 0.67 -1.17 3.94
CA PHE A 213 0.49 -2.03 5.12
C PHE A 213 -0.78 -2.89 5.04
N GLN A 214 -1.76 -2.47 4.24
CA GLN A 214 -3.04 -3.16 4.05
C GLN A 214 -3.07 -4.01 2.76
N VAL A 215 -1.92 -4.27 2.13
CA VAL A 215 -1.86 -5.07 0.91
C VAL A 215 -2.34 -6.50 1.15
N PHE A 216 -3.28 -6.95 0.32
CA PHE A 216 -3.82 -8.31 0.33
C PHE A 216 -3.92 -8.90 -1.07
N ASP A 217 -4.72 -8.28 -1.96
CA ASP A 217 -5.10 -8.82 -3.26
C ASP A 217 -3.90 -9.25 -4.11
N LEU A 218 -2.85 -8.42 -4.13
CA LEU A 218 -1.65 -8.69 -4.91
C LEU A 218 -0.91 -9.92 -4.41
N ILE A 219 -0.72 -10.03 -3.08
CA ILE A 219 -0.05 -11.17 -2.44
C ILE A 219 -0.85 -12.45 -2.68
N TYR A 220 -2.17 -12.38 -2.47
CA TYR A 220 -3.07 -13.50 -2.65
C TYR A 220 -3.04 -14.05 -4.09
N VAL A 221 -3.12 -13.16 -5.08
CA VAL A 221 -3.22 -13.55 -6.50
C VAL A 221 -1.89 -14.01 -7.09
N MET A 222 -0.78 -13.32 -6.76
CA MET A 222 0.49 -13.58 -7.44
C MET A 222 1.34 -14.65 -6.78
N THR A 223 1.36 -14.73 -5.44
CA THR A 223 2.31 -15.56 -4.72
C THR A 223 1.69 -16.43 -3.63
N SER A 224 0.47 -16.13 -3.18
CA SER A 224 -0.16 -16.77 -2.02
C SER A 224 0.79 -16.85 -0.81
N GLY A 225 1.53 -15.74 -0.55
CA GLY A 225 2.52 -15.67 0.54
C GLY A 225 3.84 -16.40 0.27
N GLY A 226 3.96 -17.14 -0.85
CA GLY A 226 5.13 -17.94 -1.21
C GLY A 226 6.26 -17.14 -1.89
N PRO A 227 7.35 -17.84 -2.26
CA PRO A 227 7.75 -19.16 -1.80
C PRO A 227 8.27 -19.18 -0.35
N LYS A 228 7.98 -20.23 0.39
CA LYS A 228 8.44 -20.42 1.79
C LYS A 228 8.11 -19.24 2.72
N GLY A 229 6.97 -18.57 2.51
CA GLY A 229 6.57 -17.39 3.30
C GLY A 229 7.42 -16.11 3.02
N ALA A 230 8.10 -16.03 1.87
CA ALA A 230 8.93 -14.86 1.55
C ALA A 230 8.11 -13.60 1.22
N THR A 231 6.84 -13.77 0.86
CA THR A 231 5.90 -12.68 0.58
C THR A 231 4.68 -12.69 1.50
N ASP A 232 4.73 -13.49 2.58
CA ASP A 232 3.67 -13.50 3.57
C ASP A 232 3.67 -12.19 4.36
N VAL A 233 2.53 -11.49 4.36
CA VAL A 233 2.34 -10.20 5.02
C VAL A 233 1.20 -10.29 6.03
N ILE A 234 1.12 -9.30 6.94
CA ILE A 234 0.15 -9.35 8.05
C ILE A 234 -1.28 -9.56 7.55
N VAL A 235 -1.74 -8.81 6.55
CA VAL A 235 -3.14 -8.91 6.08
C VAL A 235 -3.42 -10.27 5.44
N TYR A 236 -2.47 -10.82 4.69
CA TYR A 236 -2.62 -12.16 4.15
C TYR A 236 -2.62 -13.24 5.25
N SER A 237 -1.81 -13.06 6.29
CA SER A 237 -1.83 -13.95 7.46
C SER A 237 -3.12 -13.83 8.28
N ILE A 238 -3.70 -12.63 8.42
CA ILE A 238 -5.05 -12.45 9.00
C ILE A 238 -6.06 -13.33 8.26
N TYR A 239 -6.04 -13.28 6.93
CA TYR A 239 -6.90 -14.12 6.10
C TYR A 239 -6.68 -15.61 6.34
N LYS A 240 -5.41 -16.08 6.36
CA LYS A 240 -5.09 -17.49 6.62
C LYS A 240 -5.61 -17.95 7.99
N TYR A 241 -5.36 -17.18 9.04
CA TYR A 241 -5.84 -17.53 10.37
C TYR A 241 -7.36 -17.58 10.43
N ALA A 242 -8.08 -16.64 9.79
CA ALA A 242 -9.53 -16.60 9.81
C ALA A 242 -10.18 -17.71 8.99
N PHE A 243 -9.71 -17.94 7.75
CA PHE A 243 -10.44 -18.72 6.73
C PHE A 243 -9.76 -20.05 6.34
N GLU A 244 -8.47 -20.22 6.59
CA GLU A 244 -7.77 -21.46 6.30
C GLU A 244 -7.54 -22.28 7.57
N TYR A 245 -7.14 -21.62 8.68
CA TYR A 245 -6.86 -22.28 9.95
C TYR A 245 -8.03 -22.25 10.92
N PHE A 246 -9.07 -21.48 10.62
CA PHE A 246 -10.25 -21.28 11.48
C PHE A 246 -9.89 -20.84 12.91
N ASP A 247 -8.82 -20.07 13.08
CA ASP A 247 -8.42 -19.46 14.36
C ASP A 247 -8.75 -17.97 14.36
N VAL A 248 -10.03 -17.68 14.56
CA VAL A 248 -10.57 -16.31 14.52
C VAL A 248 -9.95 -15.44 15.62
N GLY A 249 -9.67 -16.03 16.78
CA GLY A 249 -9.04 -15.30 17.89
C GLY A 249 -7.67 -14.74 17.53
N LYS A 250 -6.78 -15.57 16.95
CA LYS A 250 -5.45 -15.13 16.47
C LYS A 250 -5.55 -14.17 15.30
N SER A 251 -6.48 -14.41 14.37
CA SER A 251 -6.75 -13.50 13.26
C SER A 251 -7.09 -12.09 13.76
N CYS A 252 -8.02 -12.00 14.71
CA CYS A 252 -8.42 -10.73 15.33
C CYS A 252 -7.24 -10.08 16.09
N ALA A 253 -6.45 -10.85 16.84
CA ALA A 253 -5.27 -10.32 17.55
C ALA A 253 -4.25 -9.73 16.57
N LEU A 254 -3.98 -10.43 15.46
CA LEU A 254 -3.07 -9.96 14.41
C LEU A 254 -3.61 -8.69 13.72
N ALA A 255 -4.92 -8.60 13.48
CA ALA A 255 -5.57 -7.41 12.94
C ALA A 255 -5.40 -6.19 13.88
N TYR A 256 -5.50 -6.38 15.20
CA TYR A 256 -5.28 -5.30 16.16
C TYR A 256 -3.82 -4.90 16.28
N ILE A 257 -2.86 -5.81 16.11
CA ILE A 257 -1.45 -5.45 15.99
C ILE A 257 -1.22 -4.56 14.77
N LEU A 258 -1.78 -4.93 13.62
CA LEU A 258 -1.72 -4.10 12.41
C LEU A 258 -2.39 -2.74 12.61
N PHE A 259 -3.57 -2.72 13.22
CA PHE A 259 -4.28 -1.48 13.56
C PHE A 259 -3.41 -0.54 14.40
N LEU A 260 -2.74 -1.05 15.44
CA LEU A 260 -1.84 -0.26 16.28
C LEU A 260 -0.65 0.28 15.50
N ILE A 261 -0.05 -0.51 14.61
CA ILE A 261 1.05 -0.05 13.74
C ILE A 261 0.58 1.13 12.88
N ILE A 262 -0.55 0.98 12.18
CA ILE A 262 -1.10 2.03 11.30
C ILE A 262 -1.53 3.25 12.13
N PHE A 263 -2.12 3.05 13.31
CA PHE A 263 -2.53 4.13 14.20
C PHE A 263 -1.34 4.96 14.68
N ILE A 264 -0.25 4.30 15.08
CA ILE A 264 1.00 5.00 15.46
C ILE A 264 1.55 5.80 14.26
N LEU A 265 1.57 5.21 13.06
CA LEU A 265 1.98 5.94 11.85
C LEU A 265 1.11 7.17 11.60
N ALA A 266 -0.22 7.04 11.79
CA ALA A 266 -1.14 8.17 11.64
C ALA A 266 -0.97 9.25 12.71
N LEU A 267 -0.56 8.89 13.95
CA LEU A 267 -0.30 9.87 15.02
C LEU A 267 1.01 10.66 14.79
N ILE A 268 1.98 10.08 14.08
CA ILE A 268 3.24 10.77 13.74
C ILE A 268 2.99 11.84 12.67
N GLN A 269 1.91 11.72 11.93
CA GLN A 269 1.48 12.68 10.89
C GLN A 269 0.93 13.97 11.49
#